data_ad897468747f6d3ebd70e23055bf7563
#
_entry.id   ad897468747f6d3ebd70e23055bf7563
#
_cell.length_a   1.000
_cell.length_b   1.000
_cell.length_c   1.000
_cell.angle_alpha   90.00
_cell.angle_beta   90.00
_cell.angle_gamma   90.00
#
_symmetry.space_group_name_H-M   'P 1'
#
loop_
_entity.id
_entity.type
_entity.pdbx_description
1 polymer ?
#
loop_
_entity_poly.entity_id
_entity_poly.type
_entity_poly.pdbx_seq_one_letter_code
_entity_poly.pdbx_strand_id
1 'polypeptide(L)'
;MSNGKESLSPSEMDPKDLPDVPAFQDEYTKEYMQSTEQVKDGYYPLISKTNGFTLHFPEDMVIDDTSNAQPDNHYESLIFHYENNDIAVMDEYIIHYLSPVSDIEWSKDYMNRRAGEELNFKKLEAVYENQYIEIAEIKDESTLTLVALIWNDNDQQTQIFTDIMCSKEIDKDECASLQDKEREKVIDVFKSIKFLDDKGK
;
A
#
# COMPACT_ATOMS: atom_id res chain seq x y z
N MET A 1 17.88 15.00 -32.91
CA MET A 1 17.61 15.79 -31.69
C MET A 1 16.20 15.48 -31.27
N SER A 2 16.04 14.51 -30.36
CA SER A 2 14.73 14.14 -29.82
C SER A 2 14.48 15.08 -28.63
N ASN A 3 13.55 16.03 -28.79
CA ASN A 3 13.02 16.79 -27.67
C ASN A 3 12.20 15.82 -26.83
N GLY A 4 12.79 15.25 -25.78
CA GLY A 4 12.02 14.64 -24.71
C GLY A 4 11.18 15.76 -24.08
N LYS A 5 9.88 15.77 -24.35
CA LYS A 5 8.95 16.46 -23.47
C LYS A 5 9.06 15.71 -22.11
N GLU A 6 9.64 16.38 -21.11
CA GLU A 6 9.43 15.94 -19.73
C GLU A 6 7.92 15.91 -19.53
N SER A 7 7.36 14.75 -19.27
CA SER A 7 5.94 14.61 -18.91
C SER A 7 5.77 15.30 -17.56
N LEU A 8 4.84 16.25 -17.48
CA LEU A 8 4.45 16.88 -16.22
C LEU A 8 4.03 15.78 -15.23
N SER A 9 4.39 15.94 -13.96
CA SER A 9 3.84 15.10 -12.90
C SER A 9 2.32 15.34 -12.79
N PRO A 10 1.53 14.34 -12.35
CA PRO A 10 0.10 14.53 -12.18
C PRO A 10 -0.28 15.71 -11.28
N SER A 11 0.55 16.04 -10.28
CA SER A 11 0.35 17.21 -9.41
C SER A 11 0.52 18.57 -10.12
N GLU A 12 1.19 18.60 -11.27
CA GLU A 12 1.42 19.81 -12.08
C GLU A 12 0.48 19.92 -13.28
N MET A 13 -0.35 18.90 -13.52
CA MET A 13 -1.29 18.86 -14.66
C MET A 13 -2.54 19.69 -14.37
N ASP A 14 -3.19 20.17 -15.45
CA ASP A 14 -4.52 20.80 -15.34
C ASP A 14 -5.53 19.73 -14.87
N PRO A 15 -6.37 20.01 -13.84
CA PRO A 15 -7.34 19.04 -13.34
C PRO A 15 -8.24 18.41 -14.40
N LYS A 16 -8.55 19.11 -15.47
CA LYS A 16 -9.36 18.57 -16.59
C LYS A 16 -8.65 17.50 -17.43
N ASP A 17 -7.32 17.43 -17.35
CA ASP A 17 -6.49 16.48 -18.09
C ASP A 17 -6.12 15.25 -17.24
N LEU A 18 -6.57 15.23 -15.97
CA LEU A 18 -6.40 14.11 -15.05
C LEU A 18 -7.52 13.07 -15.20
N PRO A 19 -7.28 11.80 -14.88
CA PRO A 19 -8.33 10.78 -14.77
C PRO A 19 -9.42 11.20 -13.77
N ASP A 20 -10.68 10.93 -14.12
CA ASP A 20 -11.85 11.21 -13.26
C ASP A 20 -12.08 10.06 -12.25
N VAL A 21 -11.10 9.86 -11.38
CA VAL A 21 -11.11 8.83 -10.34
C VAL A 21 -10.60 9.43 -9.02
N PRO A 22 -10.99 8.89 -7.84
CA PRO A 22 -10.60 9.40 -6.52
C PRO A 22 -9.11 9.69 -6.36
N ALA A 23 -8.24 8.78 -6.80
CA ALA A 23 -6.78 8.92 -6.70
C ALA A 23 -6.22 10.21 -7.32
N PHE A 24 -6.90 10.81 -8.31
CA PHE A 24 -6.47 12.05 -8.96
C PHE A 24 -7.34 13.26 -8.63
N GLN A 25 -8.53 13.06 -8.09
CA GLN A 25 -9.42 14.14 -7.66
C GLN A 25 -9.10 14.62 -6.25
N ASP A 26 -8.50 13.77 -5.42
CA ASP A 26 -7.96 14.15 -4.12
C ASP A 26 -6.60 14.85 -4.26
N GLU A 27 -6.49 16.08 -3.75
CA GLU A 27 -5.30 16.93 -3.91
C GLU A 27 -4.07 16.35 -3.22
N TYR A 28 -4.25 15.69 -2.06
CA TYR A 28 -3.15 15.10 -1.32
C TYR A 28 -2.66 13.80 -1.96
N THR A 29 -3.57 12.92 -2.37
CA THR A 29 -3.27 11.65 -3.03
C THR A 29 -2.54 11.88 -4.35
N LYS A 30 -2.98 12.85 -5.13
CA LYS A 30 -2.40 13.19 -6.44
C LYS A 30 -0.89 13.49 -6.37
N GLU A 31 -0.41 14.02 -5.25
CA GLU A 31 1.02 14.30 -5.06
C GLU A 31 1.91 13.04 -5.03
N TYR A 32 1.32 11.86 -4.75
CA TYR A 32 2.03 10.58 -4.74
C TYR A 32 2.01 9.88 -6.10
N MET A 33 1.14 10.29 -7.02
CA MET A 33 0.99 9.65 -8.32
C MET A 33 2.17 9.97 -9.25
N GLN A 34 2.75 8.94 -9.88
CA GLN A 34 3.87 9.11 -10.82
C GLN A 34 3.41 9.37 -12.26
N SER A 35 2.24 8.85 -12.64
CA SER A 35 1.75 8.90 -14.02
C SER A 35 0.22 8.77 -14.04
N THR A 36 -0.40 9.33 -15.07
CA THR A 36 -1.82 9.15 -15.41
C THR A 36 -2.08 7.89 -16.24
N GLU A 37 -1.04 7.11 -16.54
CA GLU A 37 -1.18 5.82 -17.23
C GLU A 37 -1.29 4.68 -16.22
N GLN A 38 -2.29 3.82 -16.39
CA GLN A 38 -2.48 2.66 -15.54
C GLN A 38 -1.34 1.64 -15.74
N VAL A 39 -0.87 1.06 -14.63
CA VAL A 39 0.08 -0.06 -14.63
C VAL A 39 -0.64 -1.41 -14.75
N LYS A 40 -1.90 -1.45 -14.33
CA LYS A 40 -2.85 -2.54 -14.40
C LYS A 40 -4.25 -1.91 -14.41
N ASP A 41 -5.24 -2.57 -14.96
CA ASP A 41 -6.64 -2.10 -14.93
C ASP A 41 -7.08 -1.74 -13.51
N GLY A 42 -7.50 -0.48 -13.31
CA GLY A 42 -7.87 0.08 -12.00
C GLY A 42 -6.71 0.44 -11.07
N TYR A 43 -5.44 0.43 -11.54
CA TYR A 43 -4.28 0.74 -10.71
C TYR A 43 -3.30 1.71 -11.38
N TYR A 44 -2.81 2.67 -10.61
CA TYR A 44 -1.83 3.66 -11.04
C TYR A 44 -0.51 3.54 -10.26
N PRO A 45 0.61 3.97 -10.86
CA PRO A 45 1.90 3.92 -10.17
C PRO A 45 1.99 5.03 -9.11
N LEU A 46 2.21 4.63 -7.86
CA LEU A 46 2.48 5.53 -6.74
C LEU A 46 3.96 5.47 -6.37
N ILE A 47 4.53 6.60 -5.97
CA ILE A 47 5.84 6.68 -5.33
C ILE A 47 5.71 7.26 -3.93
N SER A 48 6.39 6.64 -2.96
CA SER A 48 6.46 7.12 -1.58
C SER A 48 7.17 8.48 -1.49
N LYS A 49 6.82 9.33 -0.53
CA LYS A 49 7.46 10.64 -0.31
C LYS A 49 8.94 10.53 0.07
N THR A 50 9.32 9.42 0.69
CA THR A 50 10.73 9.09 0.96
C THR A 50 11.50 8.63 -0.28
N ASN A 51 10.83 8.38 -1.40
CA ASN A 51 11.39 7.69 -2.57
C ASN A 51 11.95 6.29 -2.22
N GLY A 52 11.48 5.68 -1.14
CA GLY A 52 11.94 4.38 -0.67
C GLY A 52 11.29 3.21 -1.40
N PHE A 53 10.06 3.40 -1.90
CA PHE A 53 9.33 2.35 -2.60
C PHE A 53 8.29 2.90 -3.57
N THR A 54 7.83 2.05 -4.48
CA THR A 54 6.66 2.26 -5.33
C THR A 54 5.64 1.17 -5.08
N LEU A 55 4.37 1.41 -5.41
CA LEU A 55 3.31 0.41 -5.42
C LEU A 55 2.26 0.69 -6.50
N HIS A 56 1.44 -0.28 -6.81
CA HIS A 56 0.25 -0.12 -7.65
C HIS A 56 -0.92 0.35 -6.78
N PHE A 57 -1.28 1.61 -6.90
CA PHE A 57 -2.31 2.25 -6.08
C PHE A 57 -3.69 2.09 -6.71
N PRO A 58 -4.71 1.61 -5.96
CA PRO A 58 -6.07 1.47 -6.48
C PRO A 58 -6.69 2.84 -6.82
N GLU A 59 -7.37 2.93 -7.96
CA GLU A 59 -7.90 4.20 -8.47
C GLU A 59 -9.05 4.80 -7.64
N ASP A 60 -9.75 3.96 -6.90
CA ASP A 60 -10.92 4.30 -6.08
C ASP A 60 -10.58 4.61 -4.61
N MET A 61 -9.30 4.67 -4.28
CA MET A 61 -8.80 5.00 -2.94
C MET A 61 -8.19 6.39 -2.87
N VAL A 62 -8.12 6.91 -1.64
CA VAL A 62 -7.45 8.17 -1.30
C VAL A 62 -6.49 7.97 -0.14
N ILE A 63 -5.42 8.78 -0.13
CA ILE A 63 -4.43 8.78 0.95
C ILE A 63 -4.92 9.72 2.06
N ASP A 64 -4.92 9.21 3.28
CA ASP A 64 -5.25 10.00 4.47
C ASP A 64 -4.19 11.09 4.72
N ASP A 65 -4.61 12.31 5.02
CA ASP A 65 -3.74 13.47 5.24
C ASP A 65 -2.89 13.39 6.52
N THR A 66 -3.16 12.40 7.39
CA THR A 66 -2.30 12.06 8.53
C THR A 66 -1.08 11.23 8.13
N SER A 67 -1.01 10.77 6.87
CA SER A 67 0.18 10.13 6.31
C SER A 67 1.38 11.07 6.40
N ASN A 68 2.53 10.54 6.80
CA ASN A 68 3.72 11.37 6.98
C ASN A 68 5.02 10.66 6.59
N ALA A 69 5.99 11.44 6.13
CA ALA A 69 7.34 10.99 5.85
C ALA A 69 8.34 11.83 6.64
N GLN A 70 9.41 11.21 7.14
CA GLN A 70 10.48 11.95 7.82
C GLN A 70 11.45 12.59 6.80
N PRO A 71 11.98 13.78 7.10
CA PRO A 71 12.84 14.51 6.16
C PRO A 71 14.14 13.81 5.80
N ASP A 72 14.60 12.84 6.61
CA ASP A 72 15.81 12.05 6.40
C ASP A 72 15.58 10.81 5.50
N ASN A 73 14.37 10.61 5.01
CA ASN A 73 13.96 9.51 4.15
C ASN A 73 14.07 8.10 4.77
N HIS A 74 14.16 8.00 6.10
CA HIS A 74 14.31 6.73 6.81
C HIS A 74 12.99 6.13 7.29
N TYR A 75 11.92 6.91 7.32
CA TYR A 75 10.61 6.50 7.77
C TYR A 75 9.49 7.17 6.99
N GLU A 76 8.48 6.39 6.64
CA GLU A 76 7.21 6.90 6.13
C GLU A 76 6.05 6.07 6.67
N SER A 77 4.98 6.77 7.07
CA SER A 77 3.68 6.16 7.34
C SER A 77 2.73 6.57 6.24
N LEU A 78 2.26 5.62 5.47
CA LEU A 78 1.31 5.82 4.38
C LEU A 78 0.01 5.11 4.75
N ILE A 79 -1.08 5.86 4.81
CA ILE A 79 -2.42 5.36 5.13
C ILE A 79 -3.33 5.70 3.96
N PHE A 80 -4.09 4.73 3.46
CA PHE A 80 -5.05 4.96 2.40
C PHE A 80 -6.24 4.01 2.51
N HIS A 81 -7.39 4.45 2.01
CA HIS A 81 -8.66 3.76 2.13
C HIS A 81 -9.60 4.14 0.96
N TYR A 82 -10.70 3.44 0.82
CA TYR A 82 -11.76 3.84 -0.12
C TYR A 82 -12.32 5.22 0.24
N GLU A 83 -12.49 6.09 -0.77
CA GLU A 83 -13.15 7.39 -0.58
C GLU A 83 -14.63 7.22 -0.25
N ASN A 84 -15.29 6.27 -0.90
CA ASN A 84 -16.72 6.02 -0.72
C ASN A 84 -16.96 4.98 0.39
N ASN A 85 -17.66 5.40 1.45
CA ASN A 85 -18.02 4.53 2.57
C ASN A 85 -19.34 3.74 2.34
N ASP A 86 -20.04 3.96 1.24
CA ASP A 86 -21.29 3.26 0.87
C ASP A 86 -21.02 1.97 0.08
N ILE A 87 -19.96 1.25 0.44
CA ILE A 87 -19.56 0.00 -0.17
C ILE A 87 -19.73 -1.17 0.81
N ALA A 88 -19.98 -2.34 0.23
CA ALA A 88 -20.23 -3.57 1.00
C ALA A 88 -19.02 -3.99 1.86
N VAL A 89 -17.81 -3.72 1.35
CA VAL A 89 -16.54 -4.00 2.01
C VAL A 89 -15.61 -2.81 1.82
N MET A 90 -14.97 -2.39 2.90
CA MET A 90 -13.98 -1.31 2.91
C MET A 90 -12.61 -1.88 3.27
N ASP A 91 -11.58 -1.44 2.53
CA ASP A 91 -10.19 -1.73 2.87
C ASP A 91 -9.51 -0.47 3.40
N GLU A 92 -8.74 -0.63 4.48
CA GLU A 92 -7.83 0.38 4.98
C GLU A 92 -6.41 -0.18 5.05
N TYR A 93 -5.47 0.50 4.40
CA TYR A 93 -4.06 0.12 4.40
C TYR A 93 -3.26 1.05 5.30
N ILE A 94 -2.46 0.47 6.17
CA ILE A 94 -1.47 1.18 6.98
C ILE A 94 -0.09 0.58 6.66
N ILE A 95 0.74 1.34 5.96
CA ILE A 95 2.09 0.94 5.54
C ILE A 95 3.11 1.77 6.31
N HIS A 96 4.00 1.12 7.02
CA HIS A 96 5.19 1.74 7.61
C HIS A 96 6.43 1.32 6.85
N TYR A 97 7.05 2.25 6.13
CA TYR A 97 8.36 2.05 5.52
C TYR A 97 9.45 2.44 6.52
N LEU A 98 10.50 1.63 6.60
CA LEU A 98 11.67 1.84 7.46
C LEU A 98 12.95 1.47 6.69
N SER A 99 14.00 2.30 6.88
CA SER A 99 15.34 2.05 6.34
C SER A 99 16.37 2.85 7.17
N PRO A 100 17.51 2.27 7.59
CA PRO A 100 17.83 0.84 7.50
C PRO A 100 17.22 0.04 8.64
N VAL A 101 16.73 -1.17 8.37
CA VAL A 101 16.33 -2.15 9.39
C VAL A 101 16.72 -3.56 8.94
N SER A 102 17.67 -4.16 9.62
CA SER A 102 18.21 -5.50 9.29
C SER A 102 17.67 -6.63 10.15
N ASP A 103 17.07 -6.32 11.31
CA ASP A 103 16.56 -7.34 12.24
C ASP A 103 15.09 -7.66 11.95
N ILE A 104 14.86 -8.69 11.14
CA ILE A 104 13.53 -9.14 10.73
C ILE A 104 12.76 -9.78 11.88
N GLU A 105 13.43 -10.49 12.77
CA GLU A 105 12.79 -11.12 13.93
C GLU A 105 12.28 -10.05 14.91
N TRP A 106 13.06 -9.00 15.14
CA TRP A 106 12.61 -7.85 15.92
C TRP A 106 11.36 -7.18 15.29
N SER A 107 11.33 -7.08 13.96
CA SER A 107 10.19 -6.52 13.24
C SER A 107 8.94 -7.38 13.44
N LYS A 108 9.07 -8.72 13.35
CA LYS A 108 7.96 -9.65 13.63
C LYS A 108 7.47 -9.53 15.08
N ASP A 109 8.39 -9.46 16.04
CA ASP A 109 8.04 -9.27 17.46
C ASP A 109 7.29 -7.95 17.69
N TYR A 110 7.68 -6.88 16.99
CA TYR A 110 6.98 -5.61 17.03
C TYR A 110 5.57 -5.73 16.44
N MET A 111 5.42 -6.39 15.29
CA MET A 111 4.13 -6.61 14.64
C MET A 111 3.20 -7.50 15.48
N ASN A 112 3.73 -8.54 16.15
CA ASN A 112 3.00 -9.37 17.11
C ASN A 112 2.43 -8.53 18.27
N ARG A 113 3.26 -7.64 18.85
CA ARG A 113 2.81 -6.73 19.92
C ARG A 113 1.72 -5.77 19.44
N ARG A 114 1.83 -5.26 18.21
CA ARG A 114 0.83 -4.37 17.63
C ARG A 114 -0.47 -5.11 17.35
N ALA A 115 -0.41 -6.35 16.86
CA ALA A 115 -1.56 -7.20 16.63
C ALA A 115 -2.24 -7.67 17.94
N GLY A 116 -1.51 -7.69 19.06
CA GLY A 116 -1.98 -8.22 20.33
C GLY A 116 -1.98 -9.76 20.41
N GLU A 117 -1.41 -10.44 19.44
CA GLU A 117 -1.30 -11.88 19.34
C GLU A 117 -0.06 -12.32 18.56
N GLU A 118 0.28 -13.59 18.63
CA GLU A 118 1.37 -14.19 17.84
C GLU A 118 0.89 -14.45 16.41
N LEU A 119 1.50 -13.76 15.44
CA LEU A 119 1.17 -13.86 14.03
C LEU A 119 1.83 -15.08 13.39
N ASN A 120 1.04 -15.87 12.66
CA ASN A 120 1.54 -17.01 11.92
C ASN A 120 1.97 -16.60 10.51
N PHE A 121 3.16 -16.06 10.39
CA PHE A 121 3.72 -15.60 9.11
C PHE A 121 3.99 -16.77 8.15
N LYS A 122 3.52 -16.64 6.92
CA LYS A 122 3.73 -17.57 5.80
C LYS A 122 4.42 -16.84 4.66
N LYS A 123 5.41 -17.51 4.06
CA LYS A 123 6.11 -16.96 2.89
C LYS A 123 5.16 -16.84 1.70
N LEU A 124 5.27 -15.71 1.02
CA LEU A 124 4.60 -15.43 -0.24
C LEU A 124 5.68 -15.23 -1.32
N GLU A 125 5.42 -15.69 -2.53
CA GLU A 125 6.34 -15.49 -3.66
C GLU A 125 6.40 -14.00 -4.02
N ALA A 126 7.62 -13.43 -3.95
CA ALA A 126 7.88 -12.05 -4.34
C ALA A 126 8.01 -11.94 -5.86
N VAL A 127 7.58 -10.80 -6.42
CA VAL A 127 7.69 -10.51 -7.86
C VAL A 127 9.08 -9.98 -8.22
N TYR A 128 9.71 -9.26 -7.30
CA TYR A 128 11.01 -8.62 -7.53
C TYR A 128 12.15 -9.45 -6.92
N GLU A 129 13.26 -9.51 -7.65
CA GLU A 129 14.48 -10.15 -7.16
C GLU A 129 14.99 -9.46 -5.88
N ASN A 130 15.59 -10.25 -4.99
CA ASN A 130 16.12 -9.79 -3.69
C ASN A 130 15.10 -9.14 -2.76
N GLN A 131 13.80 -9.39 -2.97
CA GLN A 131 12.73 -9.05 -2.05
C GLN A 131 12.11 -10.31 -1.45
N TYR A 132 11.63 -10.19 -0.24
CA TYR A 132 10.99 -11.24 0.54
C TYR A 132 9.66 -10.73 1.05
N ILE A 133 8.64 -11.58 1.03
CA ILE A 133 7.30 -11.27 1.52
C ILE A 133 6.86 -12.38 2.47
N GLU A 134 6.45 -12.01 3.66
CA GLU A 134 5.74 -12.90 4.57
C GLU A 134 4.42 -12.25 4.98
N ILE A 135 3.35 -13.04 5.03
CA ILE A 135 2.01 -12.58 5.39
C ILE A 135 1.43 -13.40 6.53
N ALA A 136 0.60 -12.76 7.34
CA ALA A 136 -0.24 -13.40 8.35
C ALA A 136 -1.67 -12.85 8.25
N GLU A 137 -2.62 -13.55 8.81
CA GLU A 137 -4.04 -13.19 8.81
C GLU A 137 -4.59 -13.22 10.22
N ILE A 138 -5.37 -12.20 10.57
CA ILE A 138 -6.16 -12.12 11.78
C ILE A 138 -7.62 -12.05 11.33
N LYS A 139 -8.46 -12.92 11.86
CA LYS A 139 -9.88 -12.97 11.49
C LYS A 139 -10.76 -12.73 12.70
N ASP A 140 -11.59 -11.71 12.61
CA ASP A 140 -12.66 -11.40 13.56
C ASP A 140 -14.03 -11.52 12.88
N GLU A 141 -15.12 -11.23 13.57
CA GLU A 141 -16.50 -11.46 13.10
C GLU A 141 -16.83 -10.72 11.79
N SER A 142 -16.32 -9.49 11.61
CA SER A 142 -16.59 -8.64 10.45
C SER A 142 -15.34 -8.08 9.78
N THR A 143 -14.18 -8.39 10.30
CA THR A 143 -12.89 -7.86 9.81
C THR A 143 -11.92 -9.00 9.53
N LEU A 144 -11.30 -8.96 8.35
CA LEU A 144 -10.13 -9.75 8.02
C LEU A 144 -8.94 -8.79 7.95
N THR A 145 -7.99 -8.90 8.86
CA THR A 145 -6.75 -8.14 8.80
C THR A 145 -5.66 -8.96 8.12
N LEU A 146 -5.14 -8.46 7.02
CA LEU A 146 -3.94 -8.99 6.39
C LEU A 146 -2.72 -8.21 6.90
N VAL A 147 -1.76 -8.95 7.42
CA VAL A 147 -0.50 -8.39 7.92
C VAL A 147 0.62 -8.84 7.00
N ALA A 148 1.45 -7.90 6.51
CA ALA A 148 2.58 -8.24 5.66
C ALA A 148 3.86 -7.59 6.16
N LEU A 149 4.95 -8.36 6.11
CA LEU A 149 6.32 -7.89 6.25
C LEU A 149 7.03 -8.13 4.92
N ILE A 150 7.47 -7.04 4.28
CA ILE A 150 8.21 -7.08 3.02
C ILE A 150 9.56 -6.44 3.27
N TRP A 151 10.64 -7.08 2.83
CA TRP A 151 11.99 -6.55 3.01
C TRP A 151 12.90 -6.94 1.85
N ASN A 152 14.08 -6.36 1.79
CA ASN A 152 15.11 -6.68 0.81
C ASN A 152 16.50 -6.81 1.47
N ASP A 153 17.49 -7.17 0.66
CA ASP A 153 18.88 -7.34 1.10
C ASP A 153 19.60 -6.00 1.40
N ASN A 154 18.95 -4.85 1.13
CA ASN A 154 19.49 -3.50 1.38
C ASN A 154 18.94 -2.86 2.68
N ASP A 155 18.50 -3.68 3.64
CA ASP A 155 17.95 -3.24 4.93
C ASP A 155 16.73 -2.30 4.82
N GLN A 156 15.98 -2.37 3.70
CA GLN A 156 14.71 -1.67 3.54
C GLN A 156 13.57 -2.64 3.88
N GLN A 157 12.54 -2.13 4.55
CA GLN A 157 11.34 -2.93 4.82
C GLN A 157 10.07 -2.09 4.84
N THR A 158 8.94 -2.76 4.59
CA THR A 158 7.59 -2.27 4.91
C THR A 158 6.89 -3.23 5.85
N GLN A 159 6.26 -2.67 6.88
CA GLN A 159 5.35 -3.35 7.80
C GLN A 159 3.94 -2.87 7.47
N ILE A 160 3.05 -3.80 7.14
CA ILE A 160 1.73 -3.47 6.60
C ILE A 160 0.65 -4.14 7.43
N PHE A 161 -0.39 -3.38 7.74
CA PHE A 161 -1.66 -3.86 8.26
C PHE A 161 -2.76 -3.38 7.32
N THR A 162 -3.58 -4.28 6.82
CA THR A 162 -4.70 -3.96 5.96
C THR A 162 -5.94 -4.60 6.51
N ASP A 163 -6.90 -3.77 6.92
CA ASP A 163 -8.19 -4.22 7.41
C ASP A 163 -9.19 -4.27 6.25
N ILE A 164 -9.82 -5.41 6.06
CA ILE A 164 -10.92 -5.67 5.13
C ILE A 164 -12.19 -5.79 5.95
N MET A 165 -12.98 -4.72 5.99
CA MET A 165 -14.13 -4.57 6.87
C MET A 165 -15.44 -4.68 6.11
N CYS A 166 -16.35 -5.54 6.57
CA CYS A 166 -17.68 -5.62 6.01
C CYS A 166 -18.63 -4.58 6.65
N SER A 167 -19.53 -4.04 5.84
CA SER A 167 -20.66 -3.25 6.34
C SER A 167 -21.52 -4.09 7.29
N LYS A 168 -22.08 -3.45 8.33
CA LYS A 168 -22.94 -4.11 9.32
C LYS A 168 -24.26 -4.66 8.74
N GLU A 169 -24.61 -4.28 7.53
CA GLU A 169 -25.84 -4.68 6.85
C GLU A 169 -25.72 -6.01 6.11
N ILE A 170 -24.49 -6.54 5.99
CA ILE A 170 -24.17 -7.74 5.23
C ILE A 170 -24.13 -8.96 6.15
N ASP A 171 -24.72 -10.08 5.70
CA ASP A 171 -24.66 -11.33 6.46
C ASP A 171 -23.23 -11.94 6.45
N LYS A 172 -22.99 -12.87 7.40
CA LYS A 172 -21.65 -13.44 7.61
C LYS A 172 -21.10 -14.23 6.42
N ASP A 173 -21.96 -14.92 5.68
CA ASP A 173 -21.53 -15.76 4.55
C ASP A 173 -21.19 -14.88 3.34
N GLU A 174 -21.99 -13.83 3.10
CA GLU A 174 -21.71 -12.82 2.08
C GLU A 174 -20.43 -12.05 2.42
N CYS A 175 -20.26 -11.64 3.67
CA CYS A 175 -19.05 -10.98 4.16
C CYS A 175 -17.82 -11.84 3.89
N ALA A 176 -17.82 -13.11 4.25
CA ALA A 176 -16.70 -14.00 4.03
C ALA A 176 -16.34 -14.12 2.54
N SER A 177 -17.35 -14.22 1.66
CA SER A 177 -17.14 -14.27 0.21
C SER A 177 -16.54 -13.00 -0.37
N LEU A 178 -16.94 -11.84 0.16
CA LEU A 178 -16.41 -10.53 -0.25
C LEU A 178 -14.98 -10.35 0.27
N GLN A 179 -14.72 -10.69 1.52
CA GLN A 179 -13.36 -10.66 2.09
C GLN A 179 -12.38 -11.54 1.30
N ASP A 180 -12.79 -12.72 0.86
CA ASP A 180 -11.94 -13.60 0.05
C ASP A 180 -11.55 -12.94 -1.29
N LYS A 181 -12.47 -12.19 -1.90
CA LYS A 181 -12.18 -11.46 -3.15
C LYS A 181 -11.25 -10.27 -2.93
N GLU A 182 -11.52 -9.47 -1.88
CA GLU A 182 -10.66 -8.32 -1.54
C GLU A 182 -9.28 -8.78 -1.09
N ARG A 183 -9.19 -9.89 -0.37
CA ARG A 183 -7.92 -10.51 0.03
C ARG A 183 -6.95 -10.69 -1.15
N GLU A 184 -7.44 -11.16 -2.30
CA GLU A 184 -6.59 -11.34 -3.48
C GLU A 184 -6.10 -10.00 -4.03
N LYS A 185 -6.94 -8.97 -4.04
CA LYS A 185 -6.54 -7.61 -4.46
C LYS A 185 -5.50 -7.02 -3.52
N VAL A 186 -5.68 -7.18 -2.19
CA VAL A 186 -4.73 -6.74 -1.17
C VAL A 186 -3.37 -7.41 -1.36
N ILE A 187 -3.35 -8.72 -1.61
CA ILE A 187 -2.12 -9.47 -1.90
C ILE A 187 -1.45 -8.96 -3.19
N ASP A 188 -2.21 -8.60 -4.22
CA ASP A 188 -1.67 -8.01 -5.45
C ASP A 188 -1.01 -6.65 -5.16
N VAL A 189 -1.60 -5.82 -4.30
CA VAL A 189 -0.98 -4.56 -3.85
C VAL A 189 0.33 -4.85 -3.10
N PHE A 190 0.35 -5.80 -2.15
CA PHE A 190 1.58 -6.18 -1.43
C PHE A 190 2.69 -6.63 -2.37
N LYS A 191 2.38 -7.48 -3.35
CA LYS A 191 3.32 -7.97 -4.36
C LYS A 191 3.83 -6.87 -5.29
N SER A 192 3.08 -5.78 -5.45
CA SER A 192 3.45 -4.65 -6.30
C SER A 192 4.46 -3.71 -5.64
N ILE A 193 4.64 -3.81 -4.32
CA ILE A 193 5.62 -2.98 -3.60
C ILE A 193 7.02 -3.33 -4.08
N LYS A 194 7.69 -2.31 -4.61
CA LYS A 194 9.07 -2.39 -5.11
C LYS A 194 9.93 -1.38 -4.39
N PHE A 195 10.92 -1.84 -3.68
CA PHE A 195 11.91 -0.93 -3.08
C PHE A 195 12.76 -0.27 -4.16
N LEU A 196 13.05 0.99 -3.95
CA LEU A 196 13.91 1.77 -4.81
C LEU A 196 15.31 1.79 -4.21
N ASP A 197 16.33 1.64 -5.07
CA ASP A 197 17.72 1.77 -4.63
C ASP A 197 17.95 3.19 -4.13
N ASP A 198 18.58 3.30 -2.95
CA ASP A 198 19.12 4.56 -2.47
C ASP A 198 20.20 4.99 -3.49
N LYS A 199 19.78 5.80 -4.47
CA LYS A 199 20.76 6.44 -5.36
C LYS A 199 21.52 7.41 -4.49
N GLY A 200 22.64 6.93 -3.95
CA GLY A 200 23.49 7.65 -3.05
C GLY A 200 23.61 9.13 -3.42
N LYS A 201 23.34 9.96 -2.44
CA LYS A 201 23.68 11.38 -2.46
C LYS A 201 25.18 11.57 -2.53
#